data_01cb8dbce8b163b57256a9212f6c4870
#
_entry.id   01cb8dbce8b163b57256a9212f6c4870
#
_cell.length_a   1.000
_cell.length_b   1.000
_cell.length_c   1.000
_cell.angle_alpha   90.00
_cell.angle_beta   90.00
_cell.angle_gamma   90.00
#
_symmetry.space_group_name_H-M   'P 1'
#
loop_
_entity.id
_entity.type
_entity.pdbx_description
1 polymer ?
#
loop_
_entity_poly.entity_id
_entity_poly.type
_entity_poly.pdbx_seq_one_letter_code
_entity_poly.pdbx_strand_id
1 'polypeptide(L)' 'IGINDGISKGASQEKVNIAKNMLNKSISIEDISDITGLSVEEIENIKNNMKK' A
#
# COMPACT_ATOMS: atom_id res chain seq x y z
N ILE A 1 -15.00 10.86 -1.86
CA ILE A 1 -15.48 9.57 -1.56
C ILE A 1 -14.77 8.50 -2.34
N GLY A 2 -14.56 8.67 -3.58
CA GLY A 2 -13.95 7.63 -4.37
C GLY A 2 -12.54 7.31 -3.99
N ILE A 3 -11.81 8.28 -3.52
CA ILE A 3 -10.41 8.08 -3.27
C ILE A 3 -10.16 7.08 -2.16
N ASN A 4 -10.76 7.33 -1.04
CA ASN A 4 -10.58 6.42 0.08
C ASN A 4 -11.17 5.07 -0.23
N ASP A 5 -12.27 5.09 -0.94
CA ASP A 5 -12.92 3.83 -1.29
C ASP A 5 -12.04 3.00 -2.18
N GLY A 6 -11.29 3.64 -3.04
CA GLY A 6 -10.42 2.90 -3.93
C GLY A 6 -9.43 2.04 -3.18
N ILE A 7 -8.85 2.60 -2.15
CA ILE A 7 -7.89 1.85 -1.35
C ILE A 7 -8.62 0.86 -0.47
N SER A 8 -9.69 1.30 0.16
CA SER A 8 -10.42 0.44 1.07
C SER A 8 -10.97 -0.79 0.38
N LYS A 9 -11.45 -0.61 -0.83
CA LYS A 9 -12.03 -1.73 -1.54
C LYS A 9 -10.99 -2.65 -2.11
N GLY A 10 -9.88 -2.10 -2.52
CA GLY A 10 -8.86 -2.91 -3.15
C GLY A 10 -8.01 -3.67 -2.17
N ALA A 11 -7.98 -3.25 -0.93
CA ALA A 11 -7.08 -3.86 0.03
C ALA A 11 -7.68 -3.77 1.42
N SER A 12 -7.47 -4.81 2.18
CA SER A 12 -7.91 -4.78 3.57
C SER A 12 -6.98 -3.87 4.37
N GLN A 13 -7.45 -3.41 5.51
CA GLN A 13 -6.65 -2.56 6.37
C GLN A 13 -5.38 -3.27 6.78
N GLU A 14 -5.45 -4.55 6.97
CA GLU A 14 -4.29 -5.33 7.35
C GLU A 14 -3.20 -5.26 6.31
N LYS A 15 -3.57 -5.46 5.06
CA LYS A 15 -2.60 -5.42 3.99
C LYS A 15 -1.98 -4.04 3.85
N VAL A 16 -2.78 -3.02 4.05
CA VAL A 16 -2.27 -1.66 4.00
C VAL A 16 -1.24 -1.44 5.10
N ASN A 17 -1.52 -1.92 6.28
CA ASN A 17 -0.59 -1.77 7.39
C ASN A 17 0.71 -2.50 7.13
N ILE A 18 0.61 -3.69 6.57
CA ILE A 18 1.81 -4.46 6.23
C ILE A 18 2.63 -3.71 5.19
N ALA A 19 1.96 -3.17 4.19
CA ALA A 19 2.67 -2.43 3.16
C ALA A 19 3.38 -1.22 3.74
N LYS A 20 2.74 -0.54 4.67
CA LYS A 20 3.37 0.61 5.31
C LYS A 20 4.62 0.21 6.06
N ASN A 21 4.54 -0.89 6.79
CA ASN A 21 5.70 -1.38 7.52
C ASN A 21 6.85 -1.72 6.57
N MET A 22 6.52 -2.35 5.48
CA MET A 22 7.54 -2.71 4.51
C MET A 22 8.17 -1.48 3.89
N LEU A 23 7.37 -0.48 3.62
CA LEU A 23 7.91 0.76 3.06
C LEU A 23 8.85 1.42 4.04
N ASN A 24 8.53 1.36 5.32
CA ASN A 24 9.41 1.91 6.35
C ASN A 24 10.75 1.17 6.40
N LYS A 25 10.73 -0.08 6.00
CA LYS A 25 11.97 -0.87 6.00
C LYS A 25 12.70 -0.78 4.67
N SER A 26 12.26 0.10 3.80
CA SER A 26 12.92 0.32 2.50
C SER A 26 12.80 -0.89 1.57
N ILE A 27 11.77 -1.65 1.74
CA ILE A 27 11.51 -2.77 0.83
C ILE A 27 10.94 -2.18 -0.47
N SER A 28 11.34 -2.75 -1.58
CA SER A 28 10.90 -2.23 -2.87
C SER A 28 9.41 -2.42 -3.06
N ILE A 29 8.83 -1.53 -3.84
CA ILE A 29 7.41 -1.60 -4.11
C ILE A 29 7.03 -2.91 -4.80
N GLU A 30 7.90 -3.36 -5.68
CA GLU A 30 7.64 -4.60 -6.39
C GLU A 30 7.57 -5.78 -5.43
N ASP A 31 8.47 -5.82 -4.48
CA ASP A 31 8.46 -6.88 -3.49
C ASP A 31 7.21 -6.79 -2.62
N ILE A 32 6.85 -5.60 -2.22
CA ILE A 32 5.66 -5.42 -1.41
C ILE A 32 4.42 -5.87 -2.17
N SER A 33 4.37 -5.54 -3.43
CA SER A 33 3.25 -5.95 -4.26
C SER A 33 3.14 -7.47 -4.31
N ASP A 34 4.26 -8.13 -4.44
CA ASP A 34 4.28 -9.58 -4.52
C ASP A 34 3.86 -10.22 -3.20
N ILE A 35 4.30 -9.65 -2.11
CA ILE A 35 4.02 -10.23 -0.79
C ILE A 35 2.60 -9.96 -0.35
N THR A 36 2.13 -8.74 -0.56
CA THR A 36 0.80 -8.37 -0.08
C THR A 36 -0.30 -8.65 -1.08
N GLY A 37 0.05 -8.78 -2.35
CA GLY A 37 -0.96 -8.94 -3.37
C GLY A 37 -1.56 -7.64 -3.82
N LEU A 38 -1.05 -6.52 -3.34
CA LEU A 38 -1.53 -5.22 -3.78
C LEU A 38 -0.86 -4.84 -5.08
N SER A 39 -1.53 -3.99 -5.84
CA SER A 39 -0.93 -3.51 -7.07
C SER A 39 0.13 -2.45 -6.75
N VAL A 40 1.06 -2.28 -7.67
CA VAL A 40 2.09 -1.28 -7.50
C VAL A 40 1.45 0.09 -7.30
N GLU A 41 0.40 0.36 -8.04
CA GLU A 41 -0.29 1.64 -7.93
C GLU A 41 -0.82 1.87 -6.52
N GLU A 42 -1.40 0.83 -5.94
CA GLU A 42 -1.94 0.95 -4.61
C GLU A 42 -0.84 1.21 -3.59
N ILE A 43 0.27 0.52 -3.75
CA ILE A 43 1.39 0.71 -2.84
C ILE A 43 1.97 2.11 -2.96
N GLU A 44 2.03 2.63 -4.18
CA GLU A 44 2.51 3.98 -4.38
C GLU A 44 1.60 5.00 -3.71
N ASN A 45 0.30 4.76 -3.78
CA ASN A 45 -0.64 5.63 -3.10
C ASN A 45 -0.42 5.62 -1.60
N ILE A 46 -0.18 4.43 -1.05
CA ILE A 46 0.09 4.31 0.37
C ILE A 46 1.36 5.07 0.72
N LYS A 47 2.38 4.91 -0.09
CA LYS A 47 3.64 5.58 0.16
C LYS A 47 3.47 7.10 0.13
N ASN A 48 2.72 7.59 -0.83
CA ASN A 48 2.49 9.02 -0.93
C ASN A 48 1.75 9.55 0.30
N ASN A 49 0.82 8.78 0.81
CA ASN A 49 0.10 9.18 2.01
C ASN A 49 1.01 9.22 3.22
N MET A 50 1.97 8.33 3.26
CA MET A 50 2.89 8.28 4.38
C MET A 50 3.87 9.43 4.38
N LYS A 51 4.12 9.99 3.23
CA LYS A 51 5.12 11.01 3.11
C LYS A 51 4.71 12.36 3.65
N LYS A 52 3.48 12.50 4.00
CA LYS A 52 3.08 13.79 4.52
C LYS A 52 3.86 14.16 5.75
#